data_a2759ae264233932234c62d00f37b09a
#
_entry.id   a2759ae264233932234c62d00f37b09a
#
_cell.length_a   1.000
_cell.length_b   1.000
_cell.length_c   1.000
_cell.angle_alpha   90.00
_cell.angle_beta   90.00
_cell.angle_gamma   90.00
#
_symmetry.space_group_name_H-M   'P 1'
#
loop_
_entity.id
_entity.type
_entity.pdbx_description
1 polymer ?
#
loop_
_entity_poly.entity_id
_entity_poly.type
_entity_poly.pdbx_seq_one_letter_code
_entity_poly.pdbx_strand_id
1 'polypeptide(L)'
;VSLENIQGDEKTIATVERIARARTELHEHPDAVADALRQLPRSRPFESIAQLAALKMPALVIASHDEIDPGHPYAVAEAYAETLPAGELVSEAKGESPLSWQGGRLSRVIVQFLGRNGIEGEAG
;
A
#
# COMPACT_ATOMS: atom_id res chain seq x y z
N VAL A 1 11.34 8.62 0.01
CA VAL A 1 10.90 9.32 1.24
C VAL A 1 12.05 10.23 1.63
N SER A 2 11.84 11.55 1.51
CA SER A 2 12.82 12.50 2.01
C SER A 2 12.76 12.48 3.52
N LEU A 3 13.90 12.27 4.19
CA LEU A 3 14.01 12.30 5.65
C LEU A 3 13.55 13.65 6.25
N GLU A 4 13.50 14.70 5.42
CA GLU A 4 13.01 16.03 5.79
C GLU A 4 11.53 16.08 6.20
N ASN A 5 10.74 15.05 5.85
CA ASN A 5 9.32 14.96 6.19
C ASN A 5 9.03 14.07 7.42
N ILE A 6 10.05 13.47 8.03
CA ILE A 6 9.87 12.68 9.24
C ILE A 6 9.86 13.64 10.44
N GLN A 7 8.67 14.00 10.88
CA GLN A 7 8.46 14.67 12.16
C GLN A 7 8.61 13.63 13.27
N GLY A 8 9.79 13.50 13.82
CA GLY A 8 10.09 12.59 14.90
C GLY A 8 11.15 13.18 15.83
N ASP A 9 11.24 12.62 17.02
CA ASP A 9 12.38 12.92 17.90
C ASP A 9 13.68 12.37 17.29
N GLU A 10 14.80 12.86 17.76
CA GLU A 10 16.14 12.49 17.28
C GLU A 10 16.38 10.97 17.29
N LYS A 11 15.76 10.24 18.23
CA LYS A 11 15.85 8.80 18.37
C LYS A 11 15.08 8.07 17.27
N THR A 12 13.93 8.58 16.88
CA THR A 12 13.11 8.05 15.77
C THR A 12 13.84 8.24 14.45
N ILE A 13 14.41 9.43 14.21
CA ILE A 13 15.19 9.73 13.00
C ILE A 13 16.38 8.79 12.90
N ALA A 14 17.18 8.64 13.98
CA ALA A 14 18.32 7.74 14.00
C ALA A 14 17.93 6.27 13.74
N THR A 15 16.78 5.85 14.23
CA THR A 15 16.26 4.50 14.00
C THR A 15 15.89 4.28 12.53
N VAL A 16 15.19 5.24 11.92
CA VAL A 16 14.84 5.19 10.49
C VAL A 16 16.08 5.20 9.61
N GLU A 17 17.06 6.04 9.90
CA GLU A 17 18.33 6.07 9.17
C GLU A 17 19.09 4.74 9.24
N ARG A 18 19.15 4.13 10.43
CA ARG A 18 19.78 2.82 10.63
C ARG A 18 19.11 1.72 9.82
N ILE A 19 17.76 1.70 9.82
CA ILE A 19 16.98 0.74 9.06
C ILE A 19 17.17 0.96 7.55
N ALA A 20 17.13 2.20 7.09
CA ALA A 20 17.31 2.55 5.69
C ALA A 20 18.70 2.12 5.21
N ARG A 21 19.76 2.41 6.00
CA ARG A 21 21.13 1.99 5.68
C ARG A 21 21.25 0.46 5.60
N ALA A 22 20.79 -0.27 6.62
CA ALA A 22 20.85 -1.73 6.64
C ALA A 22 20.12 -2.37 5.46
N ARG A 23 19.00 -1.80 5.03
CA ARG A 23 18.26 -2.27 3.85
C ARG A 23 19.01 -1.96 2.55
N THR A 24 19.60 -0.77 2.44
CA THR A 24 20.34 -0.37 1.23
C THR A 24 21.57 -1.25 1.02
N GLU A 25 22.27 -1.62 2.09
CA GLU A 25 23.46 -2.48 2.05
C GLU A 25 23.16 -3.92 1.56
N LEU A 26 21.88 -4.35 1.61
CA LEU A 26 21.47 -5.67 1.09
C LEU A 26 21.26 -5.70 -0.44
N HIS A 27 21.31 -4.57 -1.12
CA HIS A 27 21.08 -4.48 -2.54
C HIS A 27 22.39 -4.48 -3.34
N GLU A 28 22.47 -5.32 -4.38
CA GLU A 28 23.62 -5.37 -5.28
C GLU A 28 23.78 -4.09 -6.11
N HIS A 29 22.68 -3.36 -6.32
CA HIS A 29 22.64 -2.13 -7.12
C HIS A 29 22.01 -0.97 -6.34
N PRO A 30 22.72 -0.38 -5.35
CA PRO A 30 22.15 0.67 -4.49
C PRO A 30 21.74 1.94 -5.26
N ASP A 31 22.43 2.27 -6.35
CA ASP A 31 22.09 3.43 -7.19
C ASP A 31 20.74 3.23 -7.91
N ALA A 32 20.46 2.04 -8.40
CA ALA A 32 19.18 1.70 -9.01
C ALA A 32 18.03 1.76 -7.99
N VAL A 33 18.28 1.32 -6.76
CA VAL A 33 17.32 1.45 -5.65
C VAL A 33 17.07 2.91 -5.31
N ALA A 34 18.12 3.74 -5.25
CA ALA A 34 17.99 5.17 -5.00
C ALA A 34 17.16 5.86 -6.10
N ASP A 35 17.38 5.51 -7.36
CA ASP A 35 16.60 6.03 -8.48
C ASP A 35 15.14 5.57 -8.44
N ALA A 36 14.88 4.31 -8.14
CA ALA A 36 13.52 3.80 -7.94
C ALA A 36 12.79 4.55 -6.82
N LEU A 37 13.44 4.78 -5.68
CA LEU A 37 12.87 5.53 -4.56
C LEU A 37 12.59 7.01 -4.89
N ARG A 38 13.32 7.61 -5.84
CA ARG A 38 13.05 8.96 -6.32
C ARG A 38 11.89 9.01 -7.31
N GLN A 39 11.76 7.99 -8.17
CA GLN A 39 10.82 7.99 -9.29
C GLN A 39 9.45 7.39 -8.91
N LEU A 40 9.42 6.27 -8.17
CA LEU A 40 8.18 5.57 -7.84
C LEU A 40 7.15 6.45 -7.13
N PRO A 41 7.50 7.27 -6.12
CA PRO A 41 6.52 8.13 -5.46
C PRO A 41 5.94 9.23 -6.36
N ARG A 42 6.60 9.50 -7.49
CA ARG A 42 6.17 10.50 -8.49
C ARG A 42 5.55 9.87 -9.73
N SER A 43 5.62 8.54 -9.85
CA SER A 43 4.99 7.83 -10.95
C SER A 43 3.48 7.81 -10.76
N ARG A 44 2.76 7.89 -11.88
CA ARG A 44 1.32 7.76 -11.90
C ARG A 44 0.97 6.61 -12.83
N PRO A 45 0.34 5.55 -12.33
CA PRO A 45 -0.09 4.43 -13.17
C PRO A 45 -1.25 4.83 -14.10
N PHE A 46 -1.94 5.94 -13.79
CA PHE A 46 -3.03 6.52 -14.59
C PHE A 46 -3.07 8.04 -14.37
N GLU A 47 -3.59 8.78 -15.33
CA GLU A 47 -3.66 10.24 -15.27
C GLU A 47 -4.80 10.75 -14.38
N SER A 48 -5.87 9.96 -14.28
CA SER A 48 -7.07 10.31 -13.51
C SER A 48 -7.70 9.07 -12.91
N ILE A 49 -8.25 9.20 -11.70
CA ILE A 49 -9.02 8.14 -11.01
C ILE A 49 -10.16 7.64 -11.92
N ALA A 50 -10.76 8.51 -12.73
CA ALA A 50 -11.83 8.15 -13.66
C ALA A 50 -11.43 7.02 -14.64
N GLN A 51 -10.15 6.83 -14.93
CA GLN A 51 -9.67 5.75 -15.79
C GLN A 51 -9.89 4.36 -15.16
N LEU A 52 -10.00 4.27 -13.83
CA LEU A 52 -10.33 3.02 -13.14
C LEU A 52 -11.69 2.46 -13.51
N ALA A 53 -12.62 3.30 -13.99
CA ALA A 53 -13.93 2.87 -14.47
C ALA A 53 -13.87 1.92 -15.69
N ALA A 54 -12.75 1.90 -16.42
CA ALA A 54 -12.51 0.97 -17.52
C ALA A 54 -12.12 -0.45 -17.06
N LEU A 55 -11.69 -0.62 -15.81
CA LEU A 55 -11.27 -1.91 -15.24
C LEU A 55 -12.51 -2.67 -14.77
N LYS A 56 -12.92 -3.69 -15.51
CA LYS A 56 -14.14 -4.47 -15.24
C LYS A 56 -13.91 -5.71 -14.37
N MET A 57 -12.64 -6.09 -14.14
CA MET A 57 -12.31 -7.22 -13.27
C MET A 57 -12.71 -6.91 -11.81
N PRO A 58 -13.00 -7.94 -11.00
CA PRO A 58 -13.10 -7.79 -9.55
C PRO A 58 -11.82 -7.18 -8.98
N ALA A 59 -11.97 -6.21 -8.09
CA ALA A 59 -10.86 -5.51 -7.48
C ALA A 59 -11.07 -5.35 -5.97
N LEU A 60 -10.08 -5.73 -5.18
CA LEU A 60 -10.08 -5.54 -3.73
C LEU A 60 -9.17 -4.36 -3.38
N VAL A 61 -9.75 -3.35 -2.76
CA VAL A 61 -9.03 -2.19 -2.24
C VAL A 61 -8.88 -2.37 -0.73
N ILE A 62 -7.65 -2.45 -0.26
CA ILE A 62 -7.35 -2.56 1.17
C ILE A 62 -6.91 -1.20 1.66
N ALA A 63 -7.70 -0.63 2.56
CA ALA A 63 -7.48 0.68 3.14
C ALA A 63 -7.09 0.57 4.62
N SER A 64 -6.57 1.65 5.17
CA SER A 64 -6.31 1.78 6.59
C SER A 64 -6.84 3.12 7.12
N HIS A 65 -7.36 3.09 8.34
CA HIS A 65 -7.70 4.30 9.09
C HIS A 65 -6.50 4.88 9.87
N ASP A 66 -5.29 4.41 9.58
CA ASP A 66 -4.08 4.87 10.24
C ASP A 66 -3.72 6.30 9.81
N GLU A 67 -3.89 7.23 10.73
CA GLU A 67 -3.55 8.65 10.54
C GLU A 67 -2.02 8.89 10.55
N ILE A 68 -1.23 7.89 10.94
CA ILE A 68 0.24 7.99 10.97
C ILE A 68 0.83 7.81 9.55
N ASP A 69 0.06 7.25 8.62
CA ASP A 69 0.48 7.11 7.21
C ASP A 69 -0.19 8.13 6.28
N PRO A 70 0.32 9.36 6.22
CA PRO A 70 -0.25 10.39 5.35
C PRO A 70 -0.05 10.10 3.85
N GLY A 71 0.78 9.11 3.51
CA GLY A 71 1.04 8.70 2.13
C GLY A 71 -0.10 7.88 1.51
N HIS A 72 -0.95 7.27 2.33
CA HIS A 72 -2.06 6.42 1.91
C HIS A 72 -3.38 6.83 2.58
N PRO A 73 -3.92 8.02 2.29
CA PRO A 73 -5.15 8.49 2.92
C PRO A 73 -6.33 7.57 2.63
N TYR A 74 -7.13 7.27 3.65
CA TYR A 74 -8.33 6.42 3.53
C TYR A 74 -9.29 6.90 2.42
N ALA A 75 -9.50 8.21 2.31
CA ALA A 75 -10.36 8.80 1.29
C ALA A 75 -9.93 8.49 -0.16
N VAL A 76 -8.65 8.27 -0.41
CA VAL A 76 -8.16 7.85 -1.73
C VAL A 76 -8.57 6.42 -2.04
N ALA A 77 -8.50 5.53 -1.04
CA ALA A 77 -8.95 4.15 -1.19
C ALA A 77 -10.47 4.07 -1.42
N GLU A 78 -11.25 4.90 -0.72
CA GLU A 78 -12.70 5.03 -0.96
C GLU A 78 -12.97 5.44 -2.41
N ALA A 79 -12.31 6.50 -2.88
CA ALA A 79 -12.48 6.99 -4.25
C ALA A 79 -12.11 5.92 -5.30
N TYR A 80 -11.10 5.09 -5.03
CA TYR A 80 -10.73 3.97 -5.90
C TYR A 80 -11.83 2.90 -5.93
N ALA A 81 -12.31 2.48 -4.77
CA ALA A 81 -13.34 1.45 -4.68
C ALA A 81 -14.67 1.90 -5.32
N GLU A 82 -15.04 3.16 -5.14
CA GLU A 82 -16.25 3.75 -5.76
C GLU A 82 -16.13 3.87 -7.27
N THR A 83 -14.94 4.12 -7.80
CA THR A 83 -14.72 4.29 -9.24
C THR A 83 -14.60 2.96 -9.97
N LEU A 84 -14.08 1.93 -9.33
CA LEU A 84 -13.97 0.58 -9.86
C LEU A 84 -15.36 -0.06 -9.98
N PRO A 85 -15.81 -0.53 -11.16
CA PRO A 85 -17.14 -1.11 -11.34
C PRO A 85 -17.43 -2.34 -10.49
N ALA A 86 -16.40 -3.11 -10.14
CA ALA A 86 -16.46 -4.28 -9.27
C ALA A 86 -15.44 -4.14 -8.12
N GLY A 87 -15.38 -2.94 -7.54
CA GLY A 87 -14.49 -2.61 -6.42
C GLY A 87 -15.10 -3.01 -5.08
N GLU A 88 -14.33 -3.67 -4.24
CA GLU A 88 -14.64 -3.93 -2.84
C GLU A 88 -13.64 -3.18 -1.95
N LEU A 89 -14.13 -2.46 -0.94
CA LEU A 89 -13.28 -1.78 0.05
C LEU A 89 -13.28 -2.57 1.36
N VAL A 90 -12.10 -2.86 1.88
CA VAL A 90 -11.92 -3.51 3.17
C VAL A 90 -10.88 -2.76 3.99
N SER A 91 -11.16 -2.58 5.27
CA SER A 91 -10.24 -1.98 6.23
C SER A 91 -10.39 -2.65 7.60
N GLU A 92 -9.49 -2.33 8.51
CA GLU A 92 -9.69 -2.56 9.94
C GLU A 92 -10.79 -1.65 10.50
N ALA A 93 -11.29 -1.99 11.69
CA ALA A 93 -12.14 -1.08 12.45
C ALA A 93 -11.31 0.11 12.98
N LYS A 94 -11.95 1.27 13.13
CA LYS A 94 -11.29 2.46 13.64
C LYS A 94 -10.68 2.20 15.02
N GLY A 95 -9.38 2.47 15.15
CA GLY A 95 -8.61 2.25 16.38
C GLY A 95 -7.94 0.87 16.48
N GLU A 96 -8.16 -0.01 15.52
CA GLU A 96 -7.39 -1.25 15.38
C GLU A 96 -6.06 -1.00 14.65
N SER A 97 -5.13 -1.95 14.78
CA SER A 97 -3.91 -1.97 13.96
C SER A 97 -4.27 -2.08 12.47
N PRO A 98 -3.54 -1.40 11.56
CA PRO A 98 -3.78 -1.49 10.12
C PRO A 98 -3.92 -2.93 9.63
N LEU A 99 -4.93 -3.20 8.81
CA LEU A 99 -5.18 -4.53 8.26
C LEU A 99 -3.97 -5.09 7.51
N SER A 100 -3.23 -4.24 6.82
CA SER A 100 -1.99 -4.57 6.11
C SER A 100 -0.88 -5.11 7.03
N TRP A 101 -0.92 -4.81 8.33
CA TRP A 101 0.04 -5.31 9.32
C TRP A 101 -0.44 -6.58 10.03
N GLN A 102 -1.68 -6.99 9.79
CA GLN A 102 -2.31 -8.17 10.38
C GLN A 102 -2.21 -9.38 9.44
N GLY A 103 -0.99 -9.85 9.13
CA GLY A 103 -0.70 -10.83 8.07
C GLY A 103 -1.71 -11.97 7.91
N GLY A 104 -2.05 -12.70 8.96
CA GLY A 104 -3.02 -13.79 8.90
C GLY A 104 -4.45 -13.35 8.61
N ARG A 105 -4.87 -12.17 9.09
CA ARG A 105 -6.19 -11.60 8.79
C ARG A 105 -6.25 -11.10 7.36
N LEU A 106 -5.21 -10.39 6.92
CA LEU A 106 -5.07 -9.92 5.54
C LEU A 106 -5.11 -11.08 4.55
N SER A 107 -4.35 -12.14 4.80
CA SER A 107 -4.35 -13.34 3.94
C SER A 107 -5.74 -13.97 3.83
N ARG A 108 -6.49 -14.08 4.92
CA ARG A 108 -7.87 -14.59 4.88
C ARG A 108 -8.80 -13.72 4.05
N VAL A 109 -8.69 -12.40 4.18
CA VAL A 109 -9.49 -11.44 3.38
C VAL A 109 -9.21 -11.62 1.90
N ILE A 110 -7.94 -11.74 1.51
CA ILE A 110 -7.53 -11.95 0.11
C ILE A 110 -8.06 -13.29 -0.40
N VAL A 111 -7.86 -14.38 0.33
CA VAL A 111 -8.32 -15.73 -0.08
C VAL A 111 -9.85 -15.77 -0.23
N GLN A 112 -10.59 -15.16 0.69
CA GLN A 112 -12.04 -15.09 0.59
C GLN A 112 -12.50 -14.27 -0.63
N PHE A 113 -11.83 -13.15 -0.93
CA PHE A 113 -12.10 -12.36 -2.13
C PHE A 113 -11.87 -13.20 -3.41
N LEU A 114 -10.73 -13.87 -3.51
CA LEU A 114 -10.39 -14.72 -4.65
C LEU A 114 -11.43 -15.83 -4.84
N GLY A 115 -11.77 -16.53 -3.76
CA GLY A 115 -12.76 -17.63 -3.79
C GLY A 115 -14.15 -17.17 -4.24
N ARG A 116 -14.64 -16.01 -3.73
CA ARG A 116 -15.94 -15.47 -4.15
C ARG A 116 -15.98 -15.08 -5.64
N ASN A 117 -14.85 -14.72 -6.20
CA ASN A 117 -14.73 -14.28 -7.59
C ASN A 117 -14.28 -15.40 -8.55
N GLY A 118 -14.20 -16.65 -8.09
CA GLY A 118 -13.81 -17.80 -8.92
C GLY A 118 -12.36 -17.73 -9.41
N ILE A 119 -11.50 -16.96 -8.72
CA ILE A 119 -10.08 -16.85 -9.03
C ILE A 119 -9.38 -17.94 -8.21
N GLU A 120 -9.25 -19.14 -8.79
CA GLU A 120 -8.45 -20.19 -8.19
C GLU A 120 -6.98 -19.89 -8.43
N GLY A 121 -6.21 -19.75 -7.34
CA GLY A 121 -4.77 -19.75 -7.45
C GLY A 121 -4.33 -21.14 -7.91
N GLU A 122 -3.55 -21.23 -8.99
CA GLU A 122 -2.86 -22.47 -9.28
C GLU A 122 -2.04 -22.86 -8.04
N ALA A 123 -2.43 -23.96 -7.43
CA ALA A 123 -1.65 -24.59 -6.37
C ALA A 123 -0.36 -25.11 -7.02
N GLY A 124 0.70 -24.29 -6.95
CA GLY A 124 2.04 -24.72 -7.30
C GLY A 124 2.68 -25.50 -6.17
#